data_de3487c5742dc3c6be2ad2b2ef33dd8a
#
_entry.id   de3487c5742dc3c6be2ad2b2ef33dd8a
#
_cell.length_a   1.000
_cell.length_b   1.000
_cell.length_c   1.000
_cell.angle_alpha   90.00
_cell.angle_beta   90.00
_cell.angle_gamma   90.00
#
_symmetry.space_group_name_H-M   'P 1'
#
loop_
_entity.id
_entity.type
_entity.pdbx_description
1 polymer ?
#
loop_
_entity_poly.entity_id
_entity_poly.type
_entity_poly.pdbx_seq_one_letter_code
_entity_poly.pdbx_strand_id
1 'polypeptide(L)'
;MDEHNKQLRGRRVYGAEPGEDPGPEPGHEYRELVGGPLDGQLVDVTGWDADMLECGAALIAPLGHYGAGGRAHYEPRPDDPHLWDWEGDTA
;
A
#
# COMPACT_ATOMS: atom_id res chain seq x y z
N MET A 1 23.50 -4.02 0.89
CA MET A 1 22.03 -4.04 0.89
C MET A 1 21.53 -3.72 2.28
N ASP A 2 20.65 -2.77 2.41
CA ASP A 2 20.16 -2.37 3.71
C ASP A 2 19.02 -3.28 4.21
N GLU A 3 18.70 -3.15 5.50
CA GLU A 3 17.66 -3.97 6.11
C GLU A 3 16.27 -3.64 5.60
N HIS A 4 16.04 -2.38 5.25
CA HIS A 4 14.76 -1.95 4.70
C HIS A 4 14.43 -2.74 3.43
N ASN A 5 15.42 -2.87 2.54
CA ASN A 5 15.24 -3.62 1.31
C ASN A 5 14.95 -5.10 1.56
N LYS A 6 15.58 -5.68 2.59
CA LYS A 6 15.28 -7.05 3.00
C LYS A 6 13.86 -7.21 3.52
N GLN A 7 13.38 -6.24 4.30
CA GLN A 7 12.04 -6.28 4.86
C GLN A 7 10.96 -6.25 3.79
N LEU A 8 11.21 -5.53 2.70
CA LEU A 8 10.23 -5.41 1.62
C LEU A 8 10.16 -6.64 0.72
N ARG A 9 11.20 -7.46 0.70
CA ARG A 9 11.32 -8.57 -0.27
C ARG A 9 10.17 -9.55 -0.26
N GLY A 10 9.64 -9.89 0.89
CA GLY A 10 8.55 -10.85 1.00
C GLY A 10 7.18 -10.22 0.96
N ARG A 11 7.08 -8.93 0.75
CA ARG A 11 5.81 -8.21 0.77
C ARG A 11 5.10 -8.28 -0.57
N ARG A 12 3.79 -8.46 -0.51
CA ARG A 12 2.96 -8.45 -1.70
C ARG A 12 2.66 -7.00 -2.12
N VAL A 13 2.76 -6.74 -3.41
CA VAL A 13 2.42 -5.43 -3.97
C VAL A 13 0.92 -5.40 -4.28
N TYR A 14 0.23 -4.37 -3.82
CA TYR A 14 -1.18 -4.16 -4.08
C TYR A 14 -1.43 -4.05 -5.59
N GLY A 15 -2.47 -4.74 -6.08
CA GLY A 15 -2.85 -4.69 -7.48
C GLY A 15 -2.08 -5.64 -8.40
N ALA A 16 -1.15 -6.44 -7.86
CA ALA A 16 -0.46 -7.45 -8.67
C ALA A 16 -1.44 -8.51 -9.14
N GLU A 17 -1.37 -8.85 -10.42
CA GLU A 17 -2.29 -9.83 -11.01
C GLU A 17 -1.85 -11.26 -10.75
N PRO A 18 -2.78 -12.23 -10.77
CA PRO A 18 -2.42 -13.64 -10.66
C PRO A 18 -1.40 -14.03 -11.74
N GLY A 19 -0.36 -14.72 -11.33
CA GLY A 19 0.70 -15.15 -12.24
C GLY A 19 1.85 -14.18 -12.38
N GLU A 20 1.71 -12.94 -11.92
CA GLU A 20 2.80 -11.99 -11.85
C GLU A 20 3.62 -12.20 -10.58
N ASP A 21 4.86 -11.73 -10.60
CA ASP A 21 5.67 -11.68 -9.39
C ASP A 21 5.10 -10.56 -8.49
N PRO A 22 4.49 -10.90 -7.35
CA PRO A 22 3.87 -9.89 -6.49
C PRO A 22 4.84 -9.10 -5.64
N GLY A 23 6.14 -9.40 -5.71
CA GLY A 23 7.15 -8.75 -4.91
C GLY A 23 7.53 -7.37 -5.43
N PRO A 24 8.24 -6.59 -4.59
CA PRO A 24 8.70 -5.28 -5.01
C PRO A 24 9.78 -5.37 -6.09
N GLU A 25 9.78 -4.41 -7.01
CA GLU A 25 10.72 -4.34 -8.11
C GLU A 25 11.78 -3.26 -7.87
N PRO A 26 13.03 -3.49 -8.29
CA PRO A 26 14.08 -2.47 -8.18
C PRO A 26 13.70 -1.21 -8.96
N GLY A 27 14.02 -0.04 -8.40
CA GLY A 27 13.76 1.24 -9.03
C GLY A 27 12.36 1.79 -8.81
N HIS A 28 11.47 1.03 -8.19
CA HIS A 28 10.13 1.49 -7.83
C HIS A 28 10.09 2.01 -6.41
N GLU A 29 9.18 2.92 -6.15
CA GLU A 29 8.94 3.48 -4.83
C GLU A 29 7.68 2.90 -4.23
N TYR A 30 7.74 2.48 -2.97
CA TYR A 30 6.62 1.81 -2.31
C TYR A 30 6.28 2.46 -0.98
N ARG A 31 5.02 2.25 -0.56
CA ARG A 31 4.57 2.57 0.81
C ARG A 31 3.96 1.31 1.40
N GLU A 32 4.21 1.08 2.69
CA GLU A 32 3.67 -0.08 3.38
C GLU A 32 2.31 0.26 3.97
N LEU A 33 1.32 -0.61 3.72
CA LEU A 33 -0.04 -0.45 4.25
C LEU A 33 -0.14 -1.15 5.60
N VAL A 34 -0.59 -0.42 6.62
CA VAL A 34 -0.64 -0.91 8.00
C VAL A 34 -2.07 -0.89 8.50
N GLY A 35 -2.55 -2.03 8.94
CA GLY A 35 -3.92 -2.19 9.42
C GLY A 35 -4.93 -2.36 8.29
N GLY A 36 -6.17 -2.67 8.66
CA GLY A 36 -7.26 -2.83 7.71
C GLY A 36 -7.10 -4.01 6.76
N PRO A 37 -7.93 -4.04 5.70
CA PRO A 37 -8.00 -5.21 4.81
C PRO A 37 -6.75 -5.43 3.95
N LEU A 38 -5.90 -4.42 3.78
CA LEU A 38 -4.70 -4.54 2.95
C LEU A 38 -3.42 -4.54 3.80
N ASP A 39 -3.55 -4.78 5.09
CA ASP A 39 -2.41 -4.79 6.03
C ASP A 39 -1.27 -5.67 5.51
N GLY A 40 -0.07 -5.13 5.56
CA GLY A 40 1.14 -5.83 5.16
C GLY A 40 1.48 -5.76 3.68
N GLN A 41 0.59 -5.23 2.84
CA GLN A 41 0.88 -5.07 1.43
C GLN A 41 1.63 -3.77 1.16
N LEU A 42 2.26 -3.69 0.00
CA LEU A 42 2.93 -2.48 -0.47
C LEU A 42 2.11 -1.85 -1.59
N VAL A 43 2.04 -0.53 -1.61
CA VAL A 43 1.48 0.19 -2.75
C VAL A 43 2.62 0.85 -3.53
N ASP A 44 2.62 0.67 -4.85
CA ASP A 44 3.61 1.27 -5.74
C ASP A 44 3.21 2.72 -6.00
N VAL A 45 4.04 3.65 -5.54
CA VAL A 45 3.79 5.08 -5.69
C VAL A 45 4.82 5.75 -6.61
N THR A 46 5.49 4.95 -7.42
CA THR A 46 6.47 5.45 -8.38
C THR A 46 5.83 6.52 -9.27
N GLY A 47 6.46 7.69 -9.34
CA GLY A 47 5.96 8.78 -10.17
C GLY A 47 4.88 9.64 -9.53
N TRP A 48 4.45 9.34 -8.31
CA TRP A 48 3.48 10.18 -7.60
C TRP A 48 4.17 11.46 -7.14
N ASP A 49 3.46 12.60 -7.22
CA ASP A 49 3.99 13.85 -6.70
C ASP A 49 3.77 13.98 -5.19
N ALA A 50 4.33 15.04 -4.59
CA ALA A 50 4.28 15.24 -3.15
C ALA A 50 2.85 15.38 -2.63
N ASP A 51 1.97 16.04 -3.38
CA ASP A 51 0.58 16.23 -2.96
C ASP A 51 -0.17 14.92 -2.93
N MET A 52 0.04 14.06 -3.93
CA MET A 52 -0.57 12.74 -3.97
C MET A 52 -0.09 11.88 -2.81
N LEU A 53 1.21 11.93 -2.51
CA LEU A 53 1.78 11.16 -1.41
C LEU A 53 1.24 11.61 -0.05
N GLU A 54 1.01 12.91 0.14
CA GLU A 54 0.46 13.45 1.38
C GLU A 54 -1.00 13.07 1.60
N CYS A 55 -1.76 12.96 0.52
CA CYS A 55 -3.19 12.65 0.60
C CYS A 55 -3.48 11.18 0.87
N GLY A 56 -2.50 10.31 0.64
CA GLY A 56 -2.74 8.88 0.73
C GLY A 56 -3.60 8.37 -0.40
N ALA A 57 -4.35 7.30 -0.17
CA ALA A 57 -5.16 6.70 -1.22
C ALA A 57 -6.38 5.97 -0.68
N ALA A 58 -7.43 5.91 -1.51
CA ALA A 58 -8.58 5.04 -1.30
C ALA A 58 -8.43 3.86 -2.25
N LEU A 59 -8.09 2.69 -1.71
CA LEU A 59 -7.73 1.52 -2.49
C LEU A 59 -8.87 0.51 -2.50
N ILE A 60 -9.11 -0.11 -3.66
CA ILE A 60 -10.13 -1.16 -3.77
C ILE A 60 -9.74 -2.31 -2.84
N ALA A 61 -10.69 -2.71 -1.98
CA ALA A 61 -10.46 -3.73 -0.98
C ALA A 61 -11.63 -4.73 -0.97
N PRO A 62 -11.62 -5.73 -1.86
CA PRO A 62 -12.73 -6.69 -1.99
C PRO A 62 -13.00 -7.49 -0.71
N LEU A 63 -11.99 -7.68 0.13
CA LEU A 63 -12.11 -8.38 1.40
C LEU A 63 -12.34 -7.44 2.58
N GLY A 64 -12.55 -6.16 2.32
CA GLY A 64 -12.81 -5.18 3.36
C GLY A 64 -14.27 -5.19 3.81
N HIS A 65 -14.62 -4.23 4.68
CA HIS A 65 -15.93 -4.16 5.32
C HIS A 65 -17.09 -4.10 4.32
N TYR A 66 -16.91 -3.43 3.19
CA TYR A 66 -17.98 -3.25 2.19
C TYR A 66 -17.91 -4.25 1.04
N GLY A 67 -17.03 -5.26 1.11
CA GLY A 67 -16.90 -6.28 0.08
C GLY A 67 -16.40 -5.78 -1.26
N ALA A 68 -16.75 -6.50 -2.32
CA ALA A 68 -16.37 -6.11 -3.67
C ALA A 68 -16.94 -4.73 -4.00
N GLY A 69 -16.10 -3.81 -4.45
CA GLY A 69 -16.49 -2.43 -4.72
C GLY A 69 -16.23 -1.49 -3.56
N GLY A 70 -15.92 -2.01 -2.37
CA GLY A 70 -15.53 -1.19 -1.24
C GLY A 70 -14.10 -0.69 -1.37
N ARG A 71 -13.79 0.37 -0.62
CA ARG A 71 -12.46 0.96 -0.63
C ARG A 71 -11.94 1.13 0.79
N ALA A 72 -10.65 0.89 0.96
CA ALA A 72 -9.94 1.12 2.21
C ALA A 72 -9.12 2.40 2.06
N HIS A 73 -9.26 3.32 3.00
CA HIS A 73 -8.53 4.58 3.00
C HIS A 73 -7.25 4.44 3.82
N TYR A 74 -6.13 4.82 3.24
CA TYR A 74 -4.82 4.79 3.88
C TYR A 74 -4.17 6.17 3.77
N GLU A 75 -3.57 6.63 4.87
CA GLU A 75 -2.92 7.94 4.93
C GLU A 75 -1.53 7.81 5.54
N PRO A 76 -0.58 8.67 5.12
CA PRO A 76 0.78 8.63 5.67
C PRO A 76 0.78 8.82 7.16
N ARG A 77 1.58 8.02 7.86
CA ARG A 77 1.80 8.21 9.29
C ARG A 77 2.65 9.47 9.49
N PRO A 78 2.27 10.39 10.38
CA PRO A 78 3.04 11.64 10.56
C PRO A 78 4.50 11.43 10.94
N ASP A 79 4.78 10.39 11.73
CA ASP A 79 6.14 10.10 12.21
C ASP A 79 6.98 9.36 11.17
N ASP A 80 6.33 8.66 10.25
CA ASP A 80 7.00 7.86 9.25
C ASP A 80 6.14 7.78 7.99
N PRO A 81 6.36 8.70 7.02
CA PRO A 81 5.52 8.76 5.82
C PRO A 81 5.64 7.56 4.89
N HIS A 82 6.60 6.67 5.12
CA HIS A 82 6.69 5.42 4.37
C HIS A 82 5.66 4.39 4.81
N LEU A 83 5.06 4.60 5.98
CA LEU A 83 3.99 3.76 6.49
C LEU A 83 2.66 4.50 6.32
N TRP A 84 1.69 3.84 5.69
CA TRP A 84 0.35 4.39 5.51
C TRP A 84 -0.62 3.62 6.39
N ASP A 85 -1.22 4.31 7.36
CA ASP A 85 -2.16 3.72 8.30
C ASP A 85 -3.58 3.70 7.72
N TRP A 86 -4.29 2.61 8.02
CA TRP A 86 -5.69 2.47 7.63
C TRP A 86 -6.56 3.44 8.44
N GLU A 87 -7.37 4.22 7.73
CA GLU A 87 -8.26 5.22 8.32
C GLU A 87 -9.73 4.84 8.25
N GLY A 88 -10.06 3.72 7.66
CA GLY A 88 -11.43 3.23 7.56
C GLY A 88 -11.79 2.82 6.14
N ASP A 89 -12.95 2.17 6.01
CA ASP A 89 -13.47 1.72 4.73
C ASP A 89 -14.68 2.55 4.32
N THR A 90 -14.91 2.62 3.00
CA THR A 90 -16.12 3.20 2.43
C THR A 90 -16.66 2.31 1.32
N ALA A 91 -17.92 2.47 1.02
CA ALA A 91 -18.57 1.74 -0.06
C ALA A 91 -18.06 2.18 -1.44
#